data_1259271ce041456cd1bf98d06044f287
#
_entry.id   1259271ce041456cd1bf98d06044f287
#
_cell.length_a   1.000
_cell.length_b   1.000
_cell.length_c   1.000
_cell.angle_alpha   90.00
_cell.angle_beta   90.00
_cell.angle_gamma   90.00
#
_symmetry.space_group_name_H-M   'P 1'
#
loop_
_entity.id
_entity.type
_entity.pdbx_description
1 polymer ?
#
loop_
_entity_poly.entity_id
_entity_poly.type
_entity_poly.pdbx_seq_one_letter_code
_entity_poly.pdbx_strand_id
1 'polypeptide(L)'
;MWFRMTRFIVMINYEDIMDIIKSKYNSKIKYVKNLNLKKFRDEERAFVVEGIKFVDEAVKEGADIKFLLLSEDVHSKDEIKEIIEIVDENKVVVCSQQVFSSAADTVSTQGILAVINKGAINKEDVINKYKFIIMCDRIQDPGNLGTIVRIADAFGPAALLLNIGCVDVFNPKVVRASAGAI
;
A
#
# COMPACT_ATOMS: atom_id res chain seq x y z
N MET A 1 -25.15 -42.68 14.67
CA MET A 1 -24.66 -41.80 15.75
C MET A 1 -24.03 -40.58 15.09
N TRP A 2 -24.80 -39.49 14.95
CA TRP A 2 -24.42 -38.30 14.19
C TRP A 2 -23.80 -37.30 15.16
N PHE A 3 -22.49 -37.03 15.03
CA PHE A 3 -21.85 -35.91 15.71
C PHE A 3 -22.23 -34.60 14.99
N ARG A 4 -23.18 -33.87 15.58
CA ARG A 4 -23.42 -32.46 15.26
C ARG A 4 -22.25 -31.65 15.85
N MET A 5 -21.29 -31.29 15.01
CA MET A 5 -20.32 -30.27 15.34
C MET A 5 -21.06 -28.92 15.37
N THR A 6 -21.43 -28.48 16.57
CA THR A 6 -21.96 -27.13 16.78
C THR A 6 -20.82 -26.14 16.54
N ARG A 7 -20.80 -25.51 15.37
CA ARG A 7 -19.94 -24.34 15.14
C ARG A 7 -20.47 -23.25 16.06
N PHE A 8 -19.73 -22.92 17.08
CA PHE A 8 -19.91 -21.67 17.80
C PHE A 8 -19.44 -20.55 16.87
N ILE A 9 -20.40 -19.87 16.23
CA ILE A 9 -20.15 -18.57 15.59
C ILE A 9 -20.10 -17.58 16.76
N VAL A 10 -18.90 -17.29 17.24
CA VAL A 10 -18.69 -16.15 18.14
C VAL A 10 -18.72 -14.94 17.22
N MET A 11 -19.81 -14.20 17.24
CA MET A 11 -19.84 -12.85 16.67
C MET A 11 -18.99 -11.97 17.60
N ILE A 12 -17.69 -11.92 17.31
CA ILE A 12 -16.80 -10.98 17.97
C ILE A 12 -17.04 -9.63 17.28
N ASN A 13 -17.58 -8.67 18.02
CA ASN A 13 -17.58 -7.29 17.56
C ASN A 13 -16.11 -6.85 17.48
N TYR A 14 -15.63 -6.57 16.28
CA TYR A 14 -14.26 -6.07 16.07
C TYR A 14 -13.93 -4.81 16.88
N GLU A 15 -14.95 -4.05 17.28
CA GLU A 15 -14.82 -2.86 18.12
C GLU A 15 -14.26 -3.16 19.52
N ASP A 16 -14.43 -4.40 20.03
CA ASP A 16 -14.05 -4.78 21.40
C ASP A 16 -12.61 -5.31 21.52
N ILE A 17 -11.88 -5.51 20.40
CA ILE A 17 -10.58 -6.21 20.42
C ILE A 17 -9.42 -5.37 19.88
N MET A 18 -9.67 -4.35 19.07
CA MET A 18 -8.58 -3.54 18.51
C MET A 18 -8.31 -2.31 19.36
N ASP A 19 -7.11 -2.23 19.93
CA ASP A 19 -6.60 -1.01 20.55
C ASP A 19 -6.48 0.12 19.51
N ILE A 20 -7.44 1.05 19.51
CA ILE A 20 -7.43 2.20 18.61
C ILE A 20 -6.29 3.13 18.98
N ILE A 21 -5.36 3.35 18.04
CA ILE A 21 -4.25 4.27 18.22
C ILE A 21 -4.76 5.73 18.23
N LYS A 22 -4.64 6.39 19.38
CA LYS A 22 -5.04 7.80 19.58
C LYS A 22 -3.85 8.77 19.58
N SER A 23 -2.63 8.26 19.54
CA SER A 23 -1.42 9.09 19.62
C SER A 23 -0.68 9.16 18.28
N LYS A 24 -0.45 10.37 17.79
CA LYS A 24 0.41 10.62 16.61
C LYS A 24 1.89 10.26 16.85
N TYR A 25 2.28 9.98 18.09
CA TYR A 25 3.63 9.57 18.47
C TYR A 25 3.80 8.04 18.49
N ASN A 26 2.75 7.27 18.23
CA ASN A 26 2.83 5.82 18.09
C ASN A 26 3.87 5.44 17.03
N SER A 27 4.58 4.34 17.26
CA SER A 27 5.67 3.88 16.38
C SER A 27 5.22 3.60 14.95
N LYS A 28 4.04 2.97 14.76
CA LYS A 28 3.48 2.68 13.43
C LYS A 28 3.10 3.97 12.67
N ILE A 29 2.57 4.97 13.37
CA ILE A 29 2.23 6.27 12.78
C ILE A 29 3.50 7.01 12.34
N LYS A 30 4.54 7.03 13.20
CA LYS A 30 5.85 7.58 12.85
C LYS A 30 6.48 6.85 11.66
N TYR A 31 6.35 5.54 11.63
CA TYR A 31 6.85 4.72 10.54
C TYR A 31 6.23 5.13 9.20
N VAL A 32 4.89 5.22 9.13
CA VAL A 32 4.18 5.69 7.91
C VAL A 32 4.66 7.08 7.48
N LYS A 33 4.76 8.03 8.43
CA LYS A 33 5.25 9.39 8.13
C LYS A 33 6.68 9.41 7.57
N ASN A 34 7.55 8.58 8.12
CA ASN A 34 8.94 8.51 7.69
C ASN A 34 9.08 7.91 6.29
N LEU A 35 8.11 7.08 5.83
CA LEU A 35 8.08 6.58 4.46
C LEU A 35 7.87 7.68 3.40
N ASN A 36 7.53 8.91 3.78
CA ASN A 36 7.60 10.07 2.89
C ASN A 36 9.03 10.43 2.48
N LEU A 37 10.03 10.02 3.28
CA LEU A 37 11.44 10.27 3.00
C LEU A 37 12.03 9.12 2.17
N LYS A 38 12.65 9.45 1.02
CA LYS A 38 13.27 8.43 0.13
C LYS A 38 14.27 7.56 0.89
N LYS A 39 15.16 8.18 1.69
CA LYS A 39 16.17 7.46 2.47
C LYS A 39 15.51 6.37 3.35
N PHE A 40 14.44 6.71 4.05
CA PHE A 40 13.75 5.76 4.92
C PHE A 40 13.05 4.64 4.13
N ARG A 41 12.44 4.96 2.96
CA ARG A 41 11.89 3.92 2.06
C ARG A 41 12.93 2.93 1.56
N ASP A 42 14.15 3.41 1.32
CA ASP A 42 15.24 2.58 0.82
C ASP A 42 15.83 1.70 1.95
N GLU A 43 15.98 2.25 3.16
CA GLU A 43 16.44 1.52 4.35
C GLU A 43 15.44 0.44 4.77
N GLU A 44 14.15 0.79 4.86
CA GLU A 44 13.08 -0.10 5.28
C GLU A 44 12.57 -1.03 4.16
N ARG A 45 12.99 -0.77 2.91
CA ARG A 45 12.51 -1.47 1.72
C ARG A 45 10.97 -1.54 1.67
N ALA A 46 10.32 -0.42 1.97
CA ALA A 46 8.86 -0.33 2.03
C ALA A 46 8.37 1.00 1.44
N PHE A 47 7.10 1.04 1.08
CA PHE A 47 6.42 2.24 0.60
C PHE A 47 4.94 2.23 1.00
N VAL A 48 4.25 3.34 0.78
CA VAL A 48 2.84 3.52 1.13
C VAL A 48 1.98 3.58 -0.12
N VAL A 49 0.86 2.86 -0.08
CA VAL A 49 -0.26 2.98 -1.03
C VAL A 49 -1.46 3.51 -0.24
N GLU A 50 -2.09 4.60 -0.71
CA GLU A 50 -3.21 5.25 -0.03
C GLU A 50 -4.46 5.26 -0.93
N GLY A 51 -5.60 4.93 -0.34
CA GLY A 51 -6.93 4.92 -0.99
C GLY A 51 -7.49 3.53 -1.22
N ILE A 52 -8.83 3.40 -1.09
CA ILE A 52 -9.54 2.12 -1.09
C ILE A 52 -9.21 1.32 -2.35
N LYS A 53 -9.39 1.93 -3.52
CA LYS A 53 -9.17 1.26 -4.81
C LYS A 53 -7.75 0.71 -4.96
N PHE A 54 -6.74 1.50 -4.60
CA PHE A 54 -5.34 1.10 -4.78
C PHE A 54 -4.89 0.07 -3.77
N VAL A 55 -5.41 0.15 -2.54
CA VAL A 55 -5.14 -0.87 -1.51
C VAL A 55 -5.81 -2.19 -1.87
N ASP A 56 -7.06 -2.16 -2.35
CA ASP A 56 -7.80 -3.33 -2.81
C ASP A 56 -7.06 -4.03 -3.96
N GLU A 57 -6.62 -3.26 -4.95
CA GLU A 57 -5.85 -3.76 -6.09
C GLU A 57 -4.53 -4.39 -5.65
N ALA A 58 -3.77 -3.72 -4.78
CA ALA A 58 -2.52 -4.25 -4.23
C ALA A 58 -2.73 -5.58 -3.47
N VAL A 59 -3.80 -5.68 -2.69
CA VAL A 59 -4.13 -6.90 -1.93
C VAL A 59 -4.53 -8.04 -2.88
N LYS A 60 -5.37 -7.77 -3.88
CA LYS A 60 -5.81 -8.75 -4.88
C LYS A 60 -4.67 -9.28 -5.75
N GLU A 61 -3.71 -8.42 -6.08
CA GLU A 61 -2.50 -8.80 -6.82
C GLU A 61 -1.42 -9.48 -5.95
N GLY A 62 -1.71 -9.71 -4.66
CA GLY A 62 -0.83 -10.44 -3.75
C GLY A 62 0.41 -9.66 -3.32
N ALA A 63 0.33 -8.33 -3.25
CA ALA A 63 1.41 -7.50 -2.72
C ALA A 63 1.78 -7.91 -1.29
N ASP A 64 3.07 -7.85 -0.95
CA ASP A 64 3.55 -8.18 0.40
C ASP A 64 3.21 -7.05 1.38
N ILE A 65 1.98 -7.12 1.92
CA ILE A 65 1.46 -6.15 2.88
C ILE A 65 2.19 -6.31 4.21
N LYS A 66 2.91 -5.29 4.63
CA LYS A 66 3.53 -5.22 5.97
C LYS A 66 2.48 -4.95 7.04
N PHE A 67 1.61 -3.98 6.82
CA PHE A 67 0.38 -3.73 7.59
C PHE A 67 -0.56 -2.76 6.86
N LEU A 68 -1.85 -2.83 7.20
CA LEU A 68 -2.87 -1.84 6.86
C LEU A 68 -3.03 -0.84 8.01
N LEU A 69 -3.19 0.43 7.71
CA LEU A 69 -3.63 1.44 8.66
C LEU A 69 -5.01 1.94 8.24
N LEU A 70 -5.96 1.84 9.15
CA LEU A 70 -7.35 2.23 8.96
C LEU A 70 -7.74 3.35 9.90
N SER A 71 -8.57 4.25 9.42
CA SER A 71 -9.27 5.19 10.27
C SER A 71 -10.49 4.51 10.92
N GLU A 72 -10.77 4.81 12.19
CA GLU A 72 -11.89 4.22 12.94
C GLU A 72 -13.26 4.43 12.29
N ASP A 73 -13.43 5.50 11.52
CA ASP A 73 -14.67 5.86 10.85
C ASP A 73 -14.96 5.07 9.55
N VAL A 74 -13.98 4.31 9.05
CA VAL A 74 -14.15 3.57 7.78
C VAL A 74 -13.99 2.07 7.92
N HIS A 75 -13.45 1.56 9.02
CA HIS A 75 -13.14 0.13 9.18
C HIS A 75 -14.39 -0.77 9.07
N SER A 76 -15.57 -0.24 9.39
CA SER A 76 -16.85 -0.96 9.32
C SER A 76 -17.51 -0.96 7.93
N LYS A 77 -16.96 -0.23 6.94
CA LYS A 77 -17.48 -0.21 5.57
C LYS A 77 -17.26 -1.55 4.89
N ASP A 78 -18.25 -2.00 4.12
CA ASP A 78 -18.22 -3.32 3.50
C ASP A 78 -17.03 -3.49 2.54
N GLU A 79 -16.69 -2.48 1.75
CA GLU A 79 -15.51 -2.46 0.88
C GLU A 79 -14.18 -2.68 1.67
N ILE A 80 -14.11 -2.15 2.90
CA ILE A 80 -12.94 -2.31 3.76
C ILE A 80 -12.91 -3.70 4.38
N LYS A 81 -14.07 -4.26 4.76
CA LYS A 81 -14.15 -5.63 5.29
C LYS A 81 -13.66 -6.66 4.28
N GLU A 82 -14.04 -6.52 3.00
CA GLU A 82 -13.54 -7.39 1.94
C GLU A 82 -12.01 -7.37 1.84
N ILE A 83 -11.39 -6.20 1.97
CA ILE A 83 -9.93 -6.05 1.99
C ILE A 83 -9.31 -6.72 3.23
N ILE A 84 -9.92 -6.53 4.41
CA ILE A 84 -9.45 -7.11 5.68
C ILE A 84 -9.53 -8.63 5.65
N GLU A 85 -10.58 -9.23 5.05
CA GLU A 85 -10.75 -10.68 4.95
C GLU A 85 -9.61 -11.37 4.18
N ILE A 86 -8.97 -10.67 3.24
CA ILE A 86 -7.84 -11.20 2.47
C ILE A 86 -6.52 -11.03 3.23
N VAL A 87 -6.41 -9.97 4.04
CA VAL A 87 -5.20 -9.64 4.78
C VAL A 87 -5.25 -10.27 6.17
N ASP A 88 -4.11 -10.78 6.68
CA ASP A 88 -3.99 -11.29 8.04
C ASP A 88 -4.42 -10.19 9.05
N GLU A 89 -5.36 -10.52 9.95
CA GLU A 89 -5.89 -9.59 10.96
C GLU A 89 -4.77 -8.96 11.82
N ASN A 90 -3.70 -9.69 12.09
CA ASN A 90 -2.54 -9.18 12.84
C ASN A 90 -1.81 -8.04 12.11
N LYS A 91 -2.05 -7.89 10.82
CA LYS A 91 -1.51 -6.79 10.00
C LYS A 91 -2.45 -5.58 9.94
N VAL A 92 -3.62 -5.65 10.53
CA VAL A 92 -4.58 -4.53 10.55
C VAL A 92 -4.36 -3.67 11.79
N VAL A 93 -4.31 -2.36 11.58
CA VAL A 93 -4.09 -1.35 12.62
C VAL A 93 -5.12 -0.28 12.48
N VAL A 94 -5.88 -0.01 13.54
CA VAL A 94 -6.89 1.04 13.55
C VAL A 94 -6.40 2.24 14.36
N CYS A 95 -6.67 3.44 13.86
CA CYS A 95 -6.36 4.68 14.57
C CYS A 95 -7.51 5.68 14.45
N SER A 96 -7.52 6.68 15.34
CA SER A 96 -8.51 7.76 15.22
C SER A 96 -8.33 8.54 13.92
N GLN A 97 -9.44 9.10 13.41
CA GLN A 97 -9.44 9.90 12.17
C GLN A 97 -8.39 11.01 12.20
N GLN A 98 -8.24 11.70 13.33
CA GLN A 98 -7.24 12.75 13.48
C GLN A 98 -5.80 12.23 13.34
N VAL A 99 -5.52 11.05 13.89
CA VAL A 99 -4.21 10.40 13.80
C VAL A 99 -3.97 9.93 12.37
N PHE A 100 -4.96 9.31 11.73
CA PHE A 100 -4.89 8.89 10.33
C PHE A 100 -4.57 10.06 9.41
N SER A 101 -5.36 11.14 9.47
CA SER A 101 -5.14 12.36 8.66
C SER A 101 -3.75 12.96 8.86
N SER A 102 -3.15 12.78 10.05
CA SER A 102 -1.78 13.24 10.29
C SER A 102 -0.70 12.38 9.63
N ALA A 103 -1.03 11.14 9.26
CA ALA A 103 -0.11 10.17 8.62
C ALA A 103 -0.30 10.09 7.10
N ALA A 104 -1.49 10.39 6.61
CA ALA A 104 -1.84 10.40 5.20
C ALA A 104 -1.11 11.50 4.42
N ASP A 105 -0.82 11.25 3.14
CA ASP A 105 -0.23 12.26 2.21
C ASP A 105 -1.31 13.13 1.56
N THR A 106 -2.57 12.63 1.48
CA THR A 106 -3.69 13.36 0.88
C THR A 106 -4.45 14.21 1.90
N VAL A 107 -4.92 15.36 1.45
CA VAL A 107 -5.75 16.28 2.27
C VAL A 107 -7.13 15.67 2.52
N SER A 108 -7.74 15.06 1.50
CA SER A 108 -9.03 14.36 1.58
C SER A 108 -8.78 12.85 1.52
N THR A 109 -8.45 12.28 2.67
CA THR A 109 -8.14 10.85 2.76
C THR A 109 -9.39 9.99 2.75
N GLN A 110 -9.28 8.78 2.19
CA GLN A 110 -10.33 7.76 2.21
C GLN A 110 -10.28 6.84 3.47
N GLY A 111 -9.37 7.13 4.41
CA GLY A 111 -9.29 6.43 5.69
C GLY A 111 -8.62 5.05 5.63
N ILE A 112 -7.96 4.71 4.54
CA ILE A 112 -7.18 3.47 4.38
C ILE A 112 -5.87 3.73 3.68
N LEU A 113 -4.80 3.13 4.20
CA LEU A 113 -3.52 2.98 3.51
C LEU A 113 -2.87 1.64 3.83
N ALA A 114 -2.06 1.15 2.91
CA ALA A 114 -1.23 -0.03 3.08
C ALA A 114 0.25 0.35 3.10
N VAL A 115 1.01 -0.25 4.00
CA VAL A 115 2.47 -0.29 3.91
C VAL A 115 2.86 -1.60 3.24
N ILE A 116 3.58 -1.50 2.12
CA ILE A 116 3.94 -2.62 1.28
C ILE A 116 5.46 -2.77 1.25
N ASN A 117 5.95 -4.00 1.39
CA ASN A 117 7.36 -4.30 1.23
C ASN A 117 7.76 -4.27 -0.25
N LYS A 118 8.90 -3.64 -0.57
CA LYS A 118 9.47 -3.67 -1.92
C LYS A 118 10.00 -5.07 -2.20
N GLY A 119 9.53 -5.69 -3.25
CA GLY A 119 10.04 -6.96 -3.74
C GLY A 119 11.54 -6.89 -4.09
N ALA A 120 12.22 -8.02 -4.04
CA ALA A 120 13.57 -8.13 -4.57
C ALA A 120 13.52 -8.18 -6.11
N ILE A 121 14.29 -7.32 -6.77
CA ILE A 121 14.42 -7.33 -8.22
C ILE A 121 15.79 -7.93 -8.59
N ASN A 122 15.78 -9.06 -9.29
CA ASN A 122 16.97 -9.56 -9.94
C ASN A 122 17.10 -8.92 -11.33
N LYS A 123 18.19 -8.21 -11.57
CA LYS A 123 18.42 -7.49 -12.83
C LYS A 123 18.49 -8.41 -14.06
N GLU A 124 19.02 -9.62 -13.90
CA GLU A 124 19.12 -10.60 -14.97
C GLU A 124 17.74 -11.13 -15.39
N ASP A 125 16.85 -11.34 -14.41
CA ASP A 125 15.49 -11.79 -14.68
C ASP A 125 14.69 -10.72 -15.43
N VAL A 126 14.92 -9.44 -15.15
CA VAL A 126 14.25 -8.33 -15.83
C VAL A 126 14.56 -8.34 -17.31
N ILE A 127 15.83 -8.48 -17.70
CA ILE A 127 16.26 -8.45 -19.11
C ILE A 127 15.68 -9.64 -19.88
N ASN A 128 15.61 -10.80 -19.25
CA ASN A 128 15.15 -12.03 -19.90
C ASN A 128 13.62 -12.17 -19.96
N LYS A 129 12.92 -11.57 -18.99
CA LYS A 129 11.46 -11.70 -18.84
C LYS A 129 10.67 -10.74 -19.71
N TYR A 130 11.18 -9.53 -19.93
CA TYR A 130 10.41 -8.46 -20.56
C TYR A 130 10.83 -8.22 -22.00
N LYS A 131 9.86 -8.23 -22.93
CA LYS A 131 10.08 -7.94 -24.36
C LYS A 131 10.32 -6.45 -24.63
N PHE A 132 10.01 -5.63 -23.73
CA PHE A 132 9.90 -4.21 -23.82
C PHE A 132 10.60 -3.56 -22.63
N ILE A 133 11.57 -2.71 -22.85
CA ILE A 133 12.28 -1.96 -21.83
C ILE A 133 12.13 -0.47 -22.14
N ILE A 134 11.55 0.26 -21.21
CA ILE A 134 11.44 1.72 -21.29
C ILE A 134 12.53 2.31 -20.40
N MET A 135 13.40 3.11 -21.00
CA MET A 135 14.43 3.83 -20.24
C MET A 135 14.00 5.28 -20.02
N CYS A 136 13.98 5.70 -18.77
CA CYS A 136 13.72 7.07 -18.37
C CYS A 136 15.00 7.74 -17.89
N ASP A 137 15.31 8.89 -18.47
CA ASP A 137 16.45 9.72 -18.07
C ASP A 137 15.96 11.06 -17.51
N ARG A 138 16.31 11.36 -16.26
CA ARG A 138 16.01 12.61 -15.54
C ARG A 138 14.54 13.03 -15.54
N ILE A 139 13.62 12.09 -15.46
CA ILE A 139 12.21 12.39 -15.24
C ILE A 139 12.03 12.80 -13.77
N GLN A 140 11.89 14.10 -13.52
CA GLN A 140 11.84 14.66 -12.16
C GLN A 140 10.41 14.89 -11.65
N ASP A 141 9.46 15.11 -12.55
CA ASP A 141 8.06 15.31 -12.18
C ASP A 141 7.36 13.98 -11.83
N PRO A 142 6.77 13.87 -10.62
CA PRO A 142 6.09 12.64 -10.20
C PRO A 142 4.89 12.25 -11.06
N GLY A 143 4.14 13.24 -11.57
CA GLY A 143 2.99 13.00 -12.44
C GLY A 143 3.40 12.42 -13.79
N ASN A 144 4.49 12.94 -14.38
CA ASN A 144 5.03 12.43 -15.62
C ASN A 144 5.53 10.99 -15.44
N LEU A 145 6.28 10.70 -14.37
CA LEU A 145 6.74 9.34 -14.12
C LEU A 145 5.58 8.38 -13.90
N GLY A 146 4.58 8.76 -13.09
CA GLY A 146 3.39 7.94 -12.87
C GLY A 146 2.61 7.67 -14.17
N THR A 147 2.54 8.65 -15.06
CA THR A 147 1.92 8.49 -16.37
C THR A 147 2.69 7.49 -17.24
N ILE A 148 4.03 7.56 -17.24
CA ILE A 148 4.88 6.62 -17.98
C ILE A 148 4.68 5.20 -17.45
N VAL A 149 4.62 5.02 -16.11
CA VAL A 149 4.35 3.71 -15.48
C VAL A 149 3.01 3.15 -15.95
N ARG A 150 1.92 3.94 -15.92
CA ARG A 150 0.60 3.54 -16.41
C ARG A 150 0.61 3.14 -17.89
N ILE A 151 1.31 3.90 -18.72
CA ILE A 151 1.42 3.60 -20.15
C ILE A 151 2.20 2.29 -20.34
N ALA A 152 3.29 2.08 -19.59
CA ALA A 152 4.06 0.87 -19.64
C ALA A 152 3.23 -0.36 -19.30
N ASP A 153 2.43 -0.28 -18.24
CA ASP A 153 1.51 -1.33 -17.83
C ASP A 153 0.43 -1.62 -18.89
N ALA A 154 -0.19 -0.58 -19.45
CA ALA A 154 -1.22 -0.70 -20.47
C ALA A 154 -0.73 -1.36 -21.78
N PHE A 155 0.54 -1.24 -22.12
CA PHE A 155 1.14 -1.90 -23.30
C PHE A 155 1.55 -3.35 -23.03
N GLY A 156 1.38 -3.84 -21.82
CA GLY A 156 1.72 -5.22 -21.40
C GLY A 156 3.08 -5.31 -20.71
N PRO A 157 3.60 -6.53 -20.51
CA PRO A 157 4.76 -6.73 -19.64
C PRO A 157 5.99 -5.98 -20.16
N ALA A 158 6.28 -4.86 -19.51
CA ALA A 158 7.41 -3.99 -19.78
C ALA A 158 8.26 -3.81 -18.52
N ALA A 159 9.56 -3.67 -18.67
CA ALA A 159 10.42 -3.22 -17.60
C ALA A 159 10.68 -1.72 -17.72
N LEU A 160 10.70 -1.03 -16.59
CA LEU A 160 11.05 0.38 -16.53
C LEU A 160 12.43 0.53 -15.89
N LEU A 161 13.38 1.10 -16.64
CA LEU A 161 14.71 1.44 -16.15
C LEU A 161 14.77 2.93 -15.86
N LEU A 162 14.99 3.28 -14.61
CA LEU A 162 15.12 4.67 -14.17
C LEU A 162 16.58 5.02 -13.97
N ASN A 163 17.08 5.98 -14.74
CA ASN A 163 18.43 6.49 -14.59
C ASN A 163 18.55 7.42 -13.37
N ILE A 164 19.77 7.64 -12.91
CA ILE A 164 20.10 8.60 -11.84
C ILE A 164 19.55 9.99 -12.22
N GLY A 165 18.84 10.62 -11.28
CA GLY A 165 18.18 11.91 -11.51
C GLY A 165 16.68 11.80 -11.81
N CYS A 166 16.13 10.60 -11.99
CA CYS A 166 14.68 10.40 -11.95
C CYS A 166 14.15 10.52 -10.52
N VAL A 167 12.91 11.00 -10.41
CA VAL A 167 12.15 10.91 -9.16
C VAL A 167 11.99 9.43 -8.75
N ASP A 168 11.99 9.16 -7.45
CA ASP A 168 11.80 7.81 -6.93
C ASP A 168 10.41 7.28 -7.28
N VAL A 169 10.36 6.11 -7.92
CA VAL A 169 9.10 5.46 -8.34
C VAL A 169 8.17 5.18 -7.16
N PHE A 170 8.72 4.92 -5.98
CA PHE A 170 7.96 4.70 -4.75
C PHE A 170 7.65 6.00 -3.96
N ASN A 171 7.89 7.17 -4.56
CA ASN A 171 7.40 8.43 -3.99
C ASN A 171 5.85 8.40 -3.95
N PRO A 172 5.18 8.79 -2.84
CA PRO A 172 3.72 8.72 -2.73
C PRO A 172 2.97 9.40 -3.89
N LYS A 173 3.52 10.50 -4.44
CA LYS A 173 2.92 11.18 -5.58
C LYS A 173 3.04 10.37 -6.88
N VAL A 174 4.13 9.62 -7.08
CA VAL A 174 4.30 8.73 -8.23
C VAL A 174 3.38 7.54 -8.11
N VAL A 175 3.37 6.89 -6.93
CA VAL A 175 2.49 5.75 -6.64
C VAL A 175 1.01 6.10 -6.92
N ARG A 176 0.56 7.27 -6.46
CA ARG A 176 -0.79 7.74 -6.75
C ARG A 176 -1.02 8.02 -8.23
N ALA A 177 -0.04 8.65 -8.91
CA ALA A 177 -0.15 8.98 -10.32
C ALA A 177 -0.08 7.74 -11.24
N SER A 178 0.52 6.64 -10.78
CA SER A 178 0.57 5.36 -11.50
C SER A 178 -0.77 4.63 -11.50
N ALA A 179 -1.72 5.02 -10.64
CA ALA A 179 -3.08 4.49 -10.59
C ALA A 179 -3.14 2.95 -10.47
N GLY A 180 -2.26 2.35 -9.65
CA GLY A 180 -2.22 0.91 -9.41
C GLY A 180 -1.21 0.12 -10.25
N ALA A 181 -0.52 0.75 -11.18
CA ALA A 181 0.46 0.10 -12.06
C ALA A 181 1.86 -0.11 -11.44
N ILE A 182 2.01 0.05 -10.12
CA ILE A 182 3.27 -0.20 -9.35
C ILE A 182 3.08 -1.37 -8.43
#